data_0e0a1073f5f2e9130f27290b32544134
#
_entry.id   0e0a1073f5f2e9130f27290b32544134
#
_cell.length_a   1.000
_cell.length_b   1.000
_cell.length_c   1.000
_cell.angle_alpha   90.00
_cell.angle_beta   90.00
_cell.angle_gamma   90.00
#
_symmetry.space_group_name_H-M   'P 1'
#
loop_
_entity.id
_entity.type
_entity.pdbx_description
1 polymer ?
#
loop_
_entity_poly.entity_id
_entity_poly.type
_entity_poly.pdbx_seq_one_letter_code
_entity_poly.pdbx_strand_id
1 'polypeptide(L)' 'MSTTIKMWAVFDPEGKPVEWSLRPNEEWCIEDFIGQSSWGNYEKESHTCRPVRVTIEEIKNEKK' A
#
# COMPACT_ATOMS: atom_id res chain seq x y z
N MET A 1 5.54 -17.54 -14.39
CA MET A 1 5.30 -16.25 -15.01
C MET A 1 5.00 -15.20 -13.95
N SER A 2 5.54 -14.01 -14.11
CA SER A 2 5.29 -12.93 -13.16
C SER A 2 4.67 -11.73 -13.85
N THR A 3 3.93 -10.94 -13.08
CA THR A 3 3.29 -9.75 -13.58
C THR A 3 3.66 -8.58 -12.67
N THR A 4 4.04 -7.47 -13.27
CA THR A 4 4.38 -6.27 -12.49
C THR A 4 3.30 -5.23 -12.73
N ILE A 5 2.73 -4.72 -11.64
CA ILE A 5 1.66 -3.74 -11.71
C ILE A 5 1.99 -2.54 -10.85
N LYS A 6 1.39 -1.41 -11.18
CA LYS A 6 1.52 -0.19 -10.39
C LYS A 6 0.39 -0.16 -9.37
N MET A 7 0.74 0.09 -8.13
CA MET A 7 -0.24 0.26 -7.07
C MET A 7 0.17 1.43 -6.19
N TRP A 8 -0.62 1.70 -5.19
CA TRP A 8 -0.32 2.76 -4.22
C TRP A 8 -0.28 2.16 -2.84
N ALA A 9 0.61 2.66 -2.01
CA ALA A 9 0.76 2.17 -0.64
C ALA A 9 1.05 3.33 0.28
N VAL A 10 0.59 3.19 1.52
CA VAL A 10 0.94 4.14 2.58
C VAL A 10 2.26 3.72 3.18
N PHE A 11 3.16 4.69 3.37
CA PHE A 11 4.44 4.46 4.03
C PHE A 11 4.40 5.07 5.42
N ASP A 12 4.91 4.34 6.40
CA ASP A 12 4.93 4.81 7.78
C ASP A 12 6.05 5.84 7.99
N PRO A 13 6.13 6.44 9.19
CA PRO A 13 7.16 7.46 9.46
C PRO A 13 8.59 6.95 9.31
N GLU A 14 8.80 5.64 9.38
CA GLU A 14 10.12 5.06 9.21
C GLU A 14 10.45 4.77 7.74
N GLY A 15 9.52 5.08 6.85
CA GLY A 15 9.73 4.85 5.43
C GLY A 15 9.43 3.44 4.96
N LYS A 16 8.74 2.66 5.77
CA LYS A 16 8.37 1.30 5.40
C LYS A 16 6.95 1.25 4.87
N PRO A 17 6.71 0.46 3.83
CA PRO A 17 5.34 0.35 3.29
C PRO A 17 4.45 -0.45 4.24
N VAL A 18 3.22 0.02 4.37
CA VAL A 18 2.20 -0.72 5.11
C VAL A 18 1.58 -1.73 4.14
N GLU A 19 1.90 -3.00 4.33
CA GLU A 19 1.55 -4.02 3.33
C GLU A 19 0.07 -4.10 3.00
N TRP A 20 -0.78 -4.02 4.01
CA TRP A 20 -2.23 -4.15 3.79
C TRP A 20 -2.86 -2.91 3.17
N SER A 21 -2.07 -1.84 2.96
CA SER A 21 -2.60 -0.62 2.37
C SER A 21 -2.56 -0.61 0.84
N LEU A 22 -2.00 -1.64 0.21
CA LEU A 22 -1.89 -1.69 -1.25
C LEU A 22 -3.25 -1.61 -1.94
N ARG A 23 -3.39 -0.63 -2.82
CA ARG A 23 -4.62 -0.43 -3.60
C ARG A 23 -4.26 0.05 -5.00
N PRO A 24 -5.14 -0.14 -5.98
CA PRO A 24 -4.82 0.22 -7.35
C PRO A 24 -4.77 1.71 -7.65
N ASN A 25 -5.37 2.55 -6.82
CA ASN A 25 -5.28 3.99 -7.01
C ASN A 25 -5.08 4.70 -5.68
N GLU A 26 -4.60 5.94 -5.77
CA GLU A 26 -4.24 6.72 -4.58
C GLU A 26 -5.43 7.02 -3.69
N GLU A 27 -6.53 7.44 -4.29
CA GLU A 27 -7.71 7.81 -3.51
C GLU A 27 -8.24 6.64 -2.70
N TRP A 28 -8.35 5.49 -3.33
CA TRP A 28 -8.81 4.28 -2.66
C TRP A 28 -7.84 3.87 -1.56
N CYS A 29 -6.54 3.97 -1.86
CA CYS A 29 -5.50 3.62 -0.89
C CYS A 29 -5.65 4.46 0.38
N ILE A 30 -5.80 5.76 0.22
CA ILE A 30 -5.93 6.67 1.37
C ILE A 30 -7.22 6.42 2.11
N GLU A 31 -8.33 6.32 1.39
CA GLU A 31 -9.64 6.14 2.03
C GLU A 31 -9.72 4.88 2.86
N ASP A 32 -9.22 3.78 2.33
CA ASP A 32 -9.25 2.51 3.06
C ASP A 32 -8.31 2.52 4.24
N PHE A 33 -7.17 3.19 4.09
CA PHE A 33 -6.20 3.25 5.19
C PHE A 33 -6.73 4.06 6.37
N ILE A 34 -7.32 5.22 6.10
CA ILE A 34 -7.75 6.10 7.19
C ILE A 34 -9.05 5.64 7.85
N GLY A 35 -9.88 4.87 7.14
CA GLY A 35 -11.16 4.45 7.69
C GLY A 35 -12.02 5.65 8.03
N GLN A 36 -12.29 5.86 9.31
CA GLN A 36 -13.09 6.99 9.78
C GLN A 36 -12.26 8.17 10.24
N SER A 37 -10.94 8.05 10.16
CA SER A 37 -10.04 9.14 10.50
C SER A 37 -9.88 10.08 9.32
N SER A 38 -8.97 11.05 9.43
CA SER A 38 -8.65 11.93 8.31
C SER A 38 -7.19 11.75 7.92
N TRP A 39 -6.91 11.91 6.62
CA TRP A 39 -5.56 11.77 6.11
C TRP A 39 -4.61 12.79 6.75
N GLY A 40 -5.13 13.99 7.06
CA GLY A 40 -4.31 15.01 7.71
C GLY A 40 -3.70 14.58 9.04
N ASN A 41 -4.40 13.72 9.77
CA ASN A 41 -3.86 13.21 11.03
C ASN A 41 -2.63 12.33 10.79
N TYR A 42 -2.68 11.52 9.72
CA TYR A 42 -1.55 10.66 9.38
C TYR A 42 -0.40 11.45 8.80
N GLU A 43 -0.70 12.49 8.02
CA GLU A 43 0.35 13.34 7.47
C GLU A 43 1.15 14.03 8.57
N LYS A 44 0.48 14.43 9.64
CA LYS A 44 1.17 15.05 10.77
C LYS A 44 2.14 14.09 11.44
N GLU A 45 1.90 12.79 11.29
CA GLU A 45 2.79 11.76 11.83
C GLU A 45 3.75 11.24 10.77
N SER A 46 3.91 11.98 9.68
CA SER A 46 4.87 11.66 8.63
C SER A 46 4.52 10.43 7.80
N HIS A 47 3.26 10.09 7.72
CA HIS A 47 2.80 9.06 6.79
C HIS A 47 2.68 9.68 5.40
N THR A 48 2.99 8.88 4.37
CA THR A 48 2.87 9.33 2.99
C THR A 48 2.23 8.24 2.16
N CYS A 49 1.59 8.63 1.06
CA CYS A 49 1.03 7.68 0.09
C CYS A 49 1.84 7.81 -1.19
N ARG A 50 2.41 6.71 -1.66
CA ARG A 50 3.32 6.74 -2.80
C ARG A 50 2.98 5.63 -3.78
N PRO A 51 3.25 5.87 -5.09
CA PRO A 51 3.11 4.80 -6.07
C PRO A 51 4.23 3.79 -5.89
N VAL A 52 3.87 2.51 -6.03
CA VAL A 52 4.83 1.42 -5.88
C VAL A 52 4.64 0.43 -7.02
N ARG A 53 5.68 -0.34 -7.28
CA ARG A 53 5.63 -1.40 -8.27
C ARG A 53 5.55 -2.72 -7.53
N VAL A 54 4.52 -3.51 -7.85
CA VAL A 54 4.29 -4.79 -7.18
C VAL A 54 4.46 -5.91 -8.20
N THR A 55 5.29 -6.87 -7.87
CA THR A 55 5.47 -8.05 -8.71
C THR A 55 4.68 -9.20 -8.12
N ILE A 56 3.84 -9.80 -8.94
CA ILE A 56 2.99 -10.92 -8.53
C ILE A 56 3.50 -12.18 -9.21
N GLU A 57 3.79 -13.19 -8.41
CA GLU A 57 4.36 -14.43 -8.90
C GLU A 57 3.67 -15.59 -8.23
N GLU A 58 3.22 -16.55 -9.02
CA GLU A 58 2.53 -17.70 -8.47
C GLU A 58 3.52 -18.62 -7.75
N ILE A 59 3.16 -19.07 -6.56
CA ILE A 59 3.97 -20.02 -5.80
C ILE A 59 3.34 -21.39 -5.97
N LYS A 60 3.93 -22.19 -6.86
CA LYS A 60 3.32 -23.48 -7.23
C LYS A 60 3.62 -24.60 -6.26
N ASN A 61 4.67 -24.49 -5.51
CA ASN A 61 5.10 -25.57 -4.61
C ASN A 61 4.67 -25.38 -3.17
N GLU A 62 3.93 -24.34 -2.89
CA GLU A 62 3.49 -24.08 -1.54
C GLU A 62 2.31 -24.94 -1.17
N LYS A 63 2.39 -25.56 -0.01
CA LYS A 63 1.32 -26.40 0.53
C LYS A 63 0.66 -25.71 1.68
N LYS A 64 -0.62 -25.93 1.82
CA LYS A 64 -1.38 -25.35 2.92
C LYS A 64 -1.82 -26.41 3.89
#